data_55e7a09ee9ffbd037e4bbf9d893246d8
#
_entry.id   55e7a09ee9ffbd037e4bbf9d893246d8
#
_cell.length_a   1.000
_cell.length_b   1.000
_cell.length_c   1.000
_cell.angle_alpha   90.00
_cell.angle_beta   90.00
_cell.angle_gamma   90.00
#
_symmetry.space_group_name_H-M   'P 1'
#
loop_
_entity.id
_entity.type
_entity.pdbx_description
1 polymer ?
#
loop_
_entity_poly.entity_id
_entity_poly.type
_entity_poly.pdbx_seq_one_letter_code
_entity_poly.pdbx_strand_id
1 'polypeptide(L)'
;MKEYVVQLNSRVALTGVNNANQTYAFDFSNFEEGAYLLDFTYHGEANDLARTNTCSIFSNFTTPYVLTAGTATGAQTTNYLGTLTETSGTADGAFTSTYLENAPIHLAGKPTNQIIEIQMRDGNNALYTDNAAAELANYIMVLRFRRCD
;
A
#
# COMPACT_ATOMS: atom_id res chain seq x y z
N MET A 1 -18.43 -10.27 13.97
CA MET A 1 -17.60 -10.10 12.77
C MET A 1 -16.17 -10.37 13.15
N LYS A 2 -15.48 -11.19 12.37
CA LYS A 2 -14.08 -11.48 12.64
C LYS A 2 -13.17 -10.49 11.91
N GLU A 3 -12.18 -10.03 12.62
CA GLU A 3 -11.22 -9.05 12.10
C GLU A 3 -9.80 -9.57 12.29
N TYR A 4 -8.98 -9.39 11.27
CA TYR A 4 -7.56 -9.68 11.32
C TYR A 4 -6.79 -8.40 11.00
N VAL A 5 -5.72 -8.17 11.74
CA VAL A 5 -4.88 -6.98 11.57
C VAL A 5 -3.45 -7.44 11.27
N VAL A 6 -2.89 -6.94 10.18
CA VAL A 6 -1.54 -7.28 9.74
C VAL A 6 -0.71 -6.01 9.68
N GLN A 7 0.37 -5.95 10.45
CA GLN A 7 1.31 -4.83 10.40
C GLN A 7 2.43 -5.11 9.40
N LEU A 8 2.66 -4.16 8.51
CA LEU A 8 3.81 -4.13 7.61
C LEU A 8 4.75 -3.02 8.06
N ASN A 9 6.02 -3.37 8.30
CA ASN A 9 7.04 -2.42 8.69
C ASN A 9 8.18 -2.47 7.68
N SER A 10 8.42 -1.37 6.98
CA SER A 10 9.40 -1.32 5.89
C SER A 10 10.83 -1.66 6.32
N ARG A 11 11.17 -1.45 7.60
CA ARG A 11 12.51 -1.78 8.13
C ARG A 11 12.77 -3.28 8.24
N VAL A 12 11.72 -4.10 8.27
CA VAL A 12 11.83 -5.56 8.40
C VAL A 12 11.20 -6.29 7.22
N ALA A 13 11.10 -5.61 6.08
CA ALA A 13 10.63 -6.22 4.84
C ALA A 13 11.53 -7.39 4.43
N LEU A 14 10.94 -8.36 3.74
CA LEU A 14 11.66 -9.53 3.26
C LEU A 14 12.70 -9.16 2.20
N THR A 15 12.25 -8.43 1.18
CA THR A 15 13.10 -7.88 0.14
C THR A 15 12.52 -6.56 -0.34
N GLY A 16 13.38 -5.72 -0.91
CA GLY A 16 12.94 -4.48 -1.53
C GLY A 16 14.15 -3.72 -2.05
N VAL A 17 13.95 -3.00 -3.14
CA VAL A 17 14.98 -2.12 -3.71
C VAL A 17 15.04 -0.84 -2.89
N ASN A 18 13.88 -0.35 -2.51
CA ASN A 18 13.67 0.82 -1.67
C ASN A 18 12.28 0.76 -1.04
N ASN A 19 11.93 1.74 -0.24
CA ASN A 19 10.61 1.76 0.42
C ASN A 19 9.42 1.89 -0.55
N ALA A 20 9.65 2.20 -1.82
CA ALA A 20 8.61 2.26 -2.84
C ALA A 20 8.27 0.89 -3.43
N ASN A 21 9.07 -0.13 -3.19
CA ASN A 21 8.83 -1.48 -3.70
C ASN A 21 9.36 -2.49 -2.69
N GLN A 22 8.49 -2.92 -1.79
CA GLN A 22 8.82 -3.83 -0.69
C GLN A 22 8.00 -5.10 -0.76
N THR A 23 8.59 -6.20 -0.30
CA THR A 23 7.90 -7.47 -0.13
C THR A 23 7.95 -7.93 1.33
N TYR A 24 6.88 -8.62 1.73
CA TYR A 24 6.70 -9.12 3.10
C TYR A 24 6.25 -10.57 3.05
N ALA A 25 6.88 -11.44 3.80
CA ALA A 25 6.40 -12.80 3.98
C ALA A 25 5.21 -12.80 4.95
N PHE A 26 4.09 -13.35 4.52
CA PHE A 26 2.91 -13.49 5.37
C PHE A 26 2.07 -14.69 4.97
N ASP A 27 1.59 -15.43 5.94
CA ASP A 27 0.76 -16.60 5.74
C ASP A 27 -0.68 -16.33 6.15
N PHE A 28 -1.57 -16.32 5.16
CA PHE A 28 -3.02 -16.12 5.37
C PHE A 28 -3.76 -17.41 5.79
N SER A 29 -3.07 -18.52 6.00
CA SER A 29 -3.72 -19.81 6.31
C SER A 29 -4.59 -19.76 7.56
N ASN A 30 -4.25 -18.89 8.52
CA ASN A 30 -5.00 -18.72 9.75
C ASN A 30 -6.29 -17.87 9.58
N PHE A 31 -6.46 -17.24 8.43
CA PHE A 31 -7.69 -16.52 8.14
C PHE A 31 -8.79 -17.53 7.81
N GLU A 32 -9.98 -17.31 8.33
CA GLU A 32 -11.13 -18.12 7.95
C GLU A 32 -11.50 -17.90 6.49
N GLU A 33 -12.06 -18.92 5.86
CA GLU A 33 -12.58 -18.78 4.50
C GLU A 33 -13.75 -17.78 4.47
N GLY A 34 -13.87 -17.06 3.38
CA GLY A 34 -14.94 -16.10 3.17
C GLY A 34 -14.45 -14.82 2.53
N ALA A 35 -15.37 -13.93 2.26
CA ALA A 35 -15.09 -12.61 1.71
C ALA A 35 -14.65 -11.64 2.81
N TYR A 36 -13.89 -10.63 2.42
CA TYR A 36 -13.35 -9.64 3.33
C TYR A 36 -13.51 -8.22 2.78
N LEU A 37 -13.65 -7.27 3.70
CA LEU A 37 -13.39 -5.87 3.44
C LEU A 37 -12.00 -5.52 3.95
N LEU A 38 -11.19 -4.96 3.08
CA LEU A 38 -9.82 -4.55 3.38
C LEU A 38 -9.73 -3.03 3.40
N ASP A 39 -9.24 -2.49 4.48
CA ASP A 39 -8.79 -1.11 4.56
C ASP A 39 -7.44 -1.03 5.29
N PHE A 40 -6.83 0.15 5.32
CA PHE A 40 -5.48 0.29 5.86
C PHE A 40 -5.26 1.65 6.52
N THR A 41 -4.27 1.69 7.40
CA THR A 41 -3.62 2.92 7.82
C THR A 41 -2.19 2.93 7.34
N TYR A 42 -1.66 4.10 7.05
CA TYR A 42 -0.27 4.30 6.65
C TYR A 42 0.34 5.42 7.48
N HIS A 43 1.50 5.15 8.05
CA HIS A 43 2.26 6.12 8.85
C HIS A 43 3.70 6.13 8.35
N GLY A 44 4.00 7.10 7.49
CA GLY A 44 5.36 7.34 7.01
C GLY A 44 6.14 8.22 7.96
N GLU A 45 7.44 8.02 8.01
CA GLU A 45 8.34 8.97 8.65
C GLU A 45 8.47 10.23 7.79
N ALA A 46 8.89 11.32 8.39
CA ALA A 46 9.18 12.55 7.66
C ALA A 46 10.31 12.34 6.66
N ASN A 47 10.22 13.03 5.53
CA ASN A 47 11.24 13.04 4.50
C ASN A 47 11.85 14.44 4.40
N ASP A 48 13.14 14.48 4.18
CA ASP A 48 13.87 15.74 4.01
C ASP A 48 13.82 16.28 2.58
N LEU A 49 13.12 15.58 1.69
CA LEU A 49 13.23 15.83 0.25
C LEU A 49 11.89 16.26 -0.34
N ALA A 50 11.94 17.24 -1.21
CA ALA A 50 10.79 17.67 -2.02
C ALA A 50 10.34 16.51 -2.93
N ARG A 51 9.03 16.30 -3.02
CA ARG A 51 8.42 15.29 -3.87
C ARG A 51 7.06 15.73 -4.35
N THR A 52 6.47 14.94 -5.23
CA THR A 52 5.10 15.17 -5.64
C THR A 52 4.14 14.97 -4.47
N ASN A 53 3.06 15.72 -4.46
CA ASN A 53 2.09 15.72 -3.35
C ASN A 53 1.15 14.52 -3.38
N THR A 54 1.31 13.59 -4.30
CA THR A 54 0.45 12.42 -4.44
C THR A 54 1.26 11.14 -4.38
N CYS A 55 0.72 10.16 -3.69
CA CYS A 55 1.27 8.82 -3.63
C CYS A 55 0.13 7.81 -3.65
N SER A 56 0.21 6.86 -4.57
CA SER A 56 -0.74 5.76 -4.66
C SER A 56 -0.06 4.46 -4.28
N ILE A 57 -0.81 3.59 -3.61
CA ILE A 57 -0.34 2.28 -3.17
C ILE A 57 -0.98 1.20 -4.03
N PHE A 58 -0.17 0.24 -4.44
CA PHE A 58 -0.58 -0.96 -5.17
C PHE A 58 -0.10 -2.21 -4.45
N SER A 59 -0.84 -3.29 -4.59
CA SER A 59 -0.50 -4.57 -3.96
C SER A 59 -0.84 -5.74 -4.86
N ASN A 60 -0.17 -6.87 -4.66
CA ASN A 60 -0.40 -8.09 -5.44
C ASN A 60 -1.54 -8.96 -4.90
N PHE A 61 -2.10 -8.65 -3.73
CA PHE A 61 -3.11 -9.53 -3.10
C PHE A 61 -4.54 -8.99 -3.18
N THR A 62 -4.73 -7.76 -3.67
CA THR A 62 -6.06 -7.20 -3.88
C THR A 62 -6.72 -7.80 -5.13
N THR A 63 -8.02 -7.62 -5.26
CA THR A 63 -8.75 -8.20 -6.39
C THR A 63 -8.42 -7.50 -7.70
N PRO A 64 -8.52 -8.20 -8.85
CA PRO A 64 -8.29 -7.60 -10.15
C PRO A 64 -9.35 -6.56 -10.57
N TYR A 65 -10.37 -6.36 -9.75
CA TYR A 65 -11.43 -5.38 -10.03
C TYR A 65 -11.09 -3.96 -9.59
N VAL A 66 -10.02 -3.78 -8.83
CA VAL A 66 -9.57 -2.47 -8.35
C VAL A 66 -8.31 -2.09 -9.13
N LEU A 67 -8.50 -1.41 -10.23
CA LEU A 67 -7.44 -1.08 -11.17
C LEU A 67 -7.31 0.44 -11.34
N THR A 68 -6.13 0.88 -11.70
CA THR A 68 -5.90 2.26 -12.12
C THR A 68 -6.32 2.43 -13.57
N ALA A 69 -7.13 3.43 -13.85
CA ALA A 69 -7.45 3.84 -15.21
C ALA A 69 -6.48 4.90 -15.68
N GLY A 70 -6.02 4.79 -16.92
CA GLY A 70 -5.12 5.76 -17.53
C GLY A 70 -4.71 5.35 -18.93
N THR A 71 -4.21 6.31 -19.69
CA THR A 71 -3.80 6.12 -21.07
C THR A 71 -2.29 6.19 -21.26
N ALA A 72 -1.56 6.58 -20.22
CA ALA A 72 -0.12 6.63 -20.29
C ALA A 72 0.45 5.20 -20.29
N THR A 73 1.54 5.06 -20.94
CA THR A 73 2.34 3.87 -21.19
C THR A 73 2.13 2.70 -20.22
N GLY A 74 1.55 1.65 -20.74
CA GLY A 74 1.46 0.37 -20.07
C GLY A 74 0.21 0.22 -19.22
N ALA A 75 -0.49 -0.88 -19.43
CA ALA A 75 -1.58 -1.27 -18.59
C ALA A 75 -1.07 -1.50 -17.16
N GLN A 76 -1.76 -0.98 -16.18
CA GLN A 76 -1.46 -1.30 -14.80
C GLN A 76 -1.85 -2.74 -14.52
N THR A 77 -0.86 -3.53 -14.19
CA THR A 77 -1.08 -4.93 -13.82
C THR A 77 -1.17 -5.13 -12.32
N THR A 78 -0.84 -4.11 -11.55
CA THR A 78 -0.84 -4.14 -10.09
C THR A 78 -2.14 -3.56 -9.58
N ASN A 79 -2.74 -4.18 -8.58
CA ASN A 79 -4.03 -3.77 -8.06
C ASN A 79 -3.89 -2.56 -7.13
N TYR A 80 -4.68 -1.54 -7.38
CA TYR A 80 -4.72 -0.34 -6.57
C TYR A 80 -5.29 -0.62 -5.18
N LEU A 81 -4.63 -0.11 -4.16
CA LEU A 81 -5.04 -0.26 -2.76
C LEU A 81 -5.60 1.05 -2.17
N GLY A 82 -4.97 2.16 -2.47
CA GLY A 82 -5.40 3.45 -1.97
C GLY A 82 -4.41 4.57 -2.26
N THR A 83 -4.75 5.77 -1.80
CA THR A 83 -3.95 6.98 -1.98
C THR A 83 -3.55 7.55 -0.62
N LEU A 84 -2.34 8.05 -0.54
CA LEU A 84 -1.79 8.68 0.66
C LEU A 84 -1.83 10.19 0.51
N THR A 85 -1.99 10.86 1.63
CA THR A 85 -1.95 12.32 1.76
C THR A 85 -0.66 12.75 2.44
N GLU A 86 -0.02 13.78 1.94
CA GLU A 86 1.13 14.40 2.59
C GLU A 86 0.65 15.29 3.75
N THR A 87 1.32 15.20 4.91
CA THR A 87 0.93 15.95 6.11
C THR A 87 1.25 17.44 6.04
N SER A 88 2.22 17.81 5.19
CA SER A 88 2.55 19.22 4.95
C SER A 88 2.98 19.39 3.49
N GLY A 89 2.82 20.57 2.95
CA GLY A 89 3.29 20.92 1.62
C GLY A 89 4.78 21.25 1.56
N THR A 90 5.55 20.82 2.54
CA THR A 90 7.00 21.08 2.64
C THR A 90 7.81 19.81 2.45
N ALA A 91 9.11 19.97 2.25
CA ALA A 91 10.04 18.86 2.07
C ALA A 91 10.05 17.87 3.26
N ASP A 92 9.72 18.35 4.45
CA ASP A 92 9.74 17.52 5.68
C ASP A 92 8.41 16.79 5.91
N GLY A 93 7.45 16.88 5.00
CA GLY A 93 6.16 16.21 5.13
C GLY A 93 6.28 14.68 5.07
N ALA A 94 5.37 14.01 5.71
CA ALA A 94 5.22 12.56 5.65
C ALA A 94 3.93 12.19 4.90
N PHE A 95 3.93 11.06 4.23
CA PHE A 95 2.69 10.48 3.72
C PHE A 95 1.96 9.75 4.83
N THR A 96 0.66 9.98 4.92
CA THR A 96 -0.21 9.31 5.88
C THR A 96 -1.53 8.91 5.24
N SER A 97 -2.21 7.97 5.85
CA SER A 97 -3.60 7.65 5.56
C SER A 97 -4.25 6.98 6.75
N THR A 98 -5.53 7.22 6.94
CA THR A 98 -6.36 6.52 7.93
C THR A 98 -7.38 5.63 7.24
N TYR A 99 -8.04 4.75 7.99
CA TYR A 99 -9.08 3.86 7.46
C TYR A 99 -10.22 4.59 6.77
N LEU A 100 -10.48 5.85 7.13
CA LEU A 100 -11.59 6.63 6.60
C LEU A 100 -11.27 7.38 5.32
N GLU A 101 -10.00 7.50 4.95
CA GLU A 101 -9.58 8.30 3.79
C GLU A 101 -9.67 7.55 2.46
N ASN A 102 -9.69 6.23 2.52
CA ASN A 102 -9.83 5.38 1.35
C ASN A 102 -11.02 4.44 1.51
N ALA A 103 -11.73 4.19 0.42
CA ALA A 103 -12.83 3.23 0.43
C ALA A 103 -12.29 1.83 0.71
N PRO A 104 -12.96 1.01 1.55
CA PRO A 104 -12.58 -0.37 1.72
C PRO A 104 -12.66 -1.15 0.42
N ILE A 105 -11.74 -2.09 0.24
CA ILE A 105 -11.68 -2.96 -0.92
C ILE A 105 -12.34 -4.29 -0.58
N HIS A 106 -13.27 -4.73 -1.43
CA HIS A 106 -13.92 -6.01 -1.28
C HIS A 106 -13.05 -7.13 -1.87
N LEU A 107 -12.70 -8.10 -1.04
CA LEU A 107 -12.01 -9.32 -1.46
C LEU A 107 -13.03 -10.45 -1.49
N ALA A 108 -13.16 -11.12 -2.65
CA ALA A 108 -14.12 -12.22 -2.81
C ALA A 108 -13.76 -13.46 -1.98
N GLY A 109 -12.50 -13.58 -1.59
CA GLY A 109 -12.00 -14.65 -0.73
C GLY A 109 -10.77 -14.20 0.03
N LYS A 110 -10.31 -14.99 0.97
CA LYS A 110 -9.05 -14.70 1.66
C LYS A 110 -7.89 -14.75 0.67
N PRO A 111 -6.86 -13.90 0.84
CA PRO A 111 -5.67 -14.00 0.01
C PRO A 111 -4.97 -15.35 0.21
N THR A 112 -4.38 -15.85 -0.88
CA THR A 112 -3.58 -17.09 -0.86
C THR A 112 -2.10 -16.83 -1.10
N ASN A 113 -1.73 -15.58 -1.31
CA ASN A 113 -0.34 -15.18 -1.49
C ASN A 113 0.48 -15.49 -0.23
N GLN A 114 1.70 -15.96 -0.41
CA GLN A 114 2.66 -16.13 0.68
C GLN A 114 3.60 -14.93 0.82
N ILE A 115 3.58 -14.05 -0.17
CA ILE A 115 4.34 -12.82 -0.19
C ILE A 115 3.40 -11.67 -0.54
N ILE A 116 3.37 -10.67 0.32
CA ILE A 116 2.68 -9.41 0.07
C ILE A 116 3.68 -8.46 -0.59
N GLU A 117 3.31 -7.93 -1.75
CA GLU A 117 4.08 -6.88 -2.43
C GLU A 117 3.36 -5.56 -2.28
N ILE A 118 4.09 -4.53 -1.88
CA ILE A 118 3.59 -3.16 -1.77
C ILE A 118 4.42 -2.26 -2.67
N GLN A 119 3.76 -1.57 -3.59
CA GLN A 119 4.37 -0.59 -4.47
C GLN A 119 3.80 0.79 -4.22
N MET A 120 4.67 1.79 -4.21
CA MET A 120 4.31 3.21 -4.08
C MET A 120 4.61 3.92 -5.39
N ARG A 121 3.61 4.62 -5.91
CA ARG A 121 3.73 5.34 -7.18
C ARG A 121 3.40 6.82 -7.00
N ASP A 122 4.11 7.66 -7.74
CA ASP A 122 3.92 9.10 -7.72
C ASP A 122 2.72 9.55 -8.58
N GLY A 123 2.52 10.86 -8.70
CA GLY A 123 1.44 11.42 -9.50
C GLY A 123 1.53 11.16 -11.00
N ASN A 124 2.68 10.71 -11.50
CA ASN A 124 2.88 10.29 -12.88
C ASN A 124 2.73 8.78 -13.06
N ASN A 125 2.32 8.09 -12.00
CA ASN A 125 2.16 6.63 -11.96
C ASN A 125 3.49 5.87 -12.13
N ALA A 126 4.61 6.50 -11.83
CA ALA A 126 5.93 5.87 -11.79
C ALA A 126 6.27 5.47 -10.36
N LEU A 127 7.01 4.38 -10.17
CA LEU A 127 7.55 4.05 -8.85
C LEU A 127 8.40 5.21 -8.34
N TYR A 128 8.26 5.52 -7.06
CA TYR A 128 9.21 6.42 -6.43
C TYR A 128 10.61 5.84 -6.57
N THR A 129 11.52 6.62 -7.14
CA THR A 129 12.85 6.15 -7.45
C THR A 129 13.74 6.12 -6.21
N ASP A 130 14.70 5.21 -6.24
CA ASP A 130 15.71 5.09 -5.19
C ASP A 130 16.88 6.04 -5.49
N ASN A 131 16.61 7.31 -5.36
CA ASN A 131 17.67 8.32 -5.42
C ASN A 131 17.45 9.32 -4.29
N ALA A 132 18.51 9.99 -3.89
CA ALA A 132 18.50 10.90 -2.75
C ALA A 132 17.44 12.01 -2.84
N ALA A 133 16.97 12.32 -4.04
CA ALA A 133 15.98 13.38 -4.26
C ALA A 133 14.53 12.89 -4.22
N ALA A 134 14.28 11.59 -4.18
CA ALA A 134 12.93 11.04 -4.31
C ALA A 134 12.68 9.78 -3.46
N GLU A 135 13.61 9.39 -2.62
CA GLU A 135 13.46 8.21 -1.78
C GLU A 135 12.36 8.40 -0.73
N LEU A 136 11.51 7.39 -0.60
CA LEU A 136 10.50 7.37 0.45
C LEU A 136 11.12 6.98 1.78
N ALA A 137 10.71 7.67 2.84
CA ALA A 137 11.06 7.30 4.19
C ALA A 137 10.44 5.96 4.60
N ASN A 138 10.97 5.38 5.67
CA ASN A 138 10.38 4.20 6.29
C ASN A 138 8.94 4.46 6.72
N TYR A 139 8.16 3.40 6.76
CA TYR A 139 6.76 3.47 7.11
C TYR A 139 6.30 2.25 7.91
N ILE A 140 5.20 2.41 8.59
CA ILE A 140 4.38 1.33 9.12
C ILE A 140 3.02 1.41 8.47
N MET A 141 2.57 0.30 7.91
CA MET A 141 1.26 0.16 7.31
C MET A 141 0.49 -0.93 8.04
N VAL A 142 -0.74 -0.66 8.40
CA VAL A 142 -1.57 -1.63 9.10
C VAL A 142 -2.77 -1.97 8.22
N LEU A 143 -2.81 -3.20 7.75
CA LEU A 143 -3.91 -3.75 6.97
C LEU A 143 -4.97 -4.32 7.91
N ARG A 144 -6.23 -3.97 7.68
CA ARG A 144 -7.35 -4.48 8.45
C ARG A 144 -8.28 -5.25 7.53
N PHE A 145 -8.44 -6.55 7.81
CA PHE A 145 -9.31 -7.44 7.07
C PHE A 145 -10.52 -7.76 7.94
N ARG A 146 -11.69 -7.31 7.53
CA ARG A 146 -12.94 -7.57 8.21
C ARG A 146 -13.76 -8.55 7.39
N ARG A 147 -14.03 -9.72 7.98
CA ARG A 147 -14.78 -10.75 7.28
C ARG A 147 -16.22 -10.31 7.05
N CYS A 148 -16.68 -10.47 5.81
CA CYS A 148 -18.09 -10.30 5.46
C CYS A 148 -18.84 -11.60 5.80
N ASP A 149 -19.81 -11.48 6.67
CA ASP A 149 -20.65 -12.64 7.05
C ASP A 149 -21.85 -12.81 6.12
#